data_130117e0001ae5ba7402632058a0432e
#
_entry.id   130117e0001ae5ba7402632058a0432e
#
_cell.length_a   1.000
_cell.length_b   1.000
_cell.length_c   1.000
_cell.angle_alpha   90.00
_cell.angle_beta   90.00
_cell.angle_gamma   90.00
#
_symmetry.space_group_name_H-M   'P 1'
#
loop_
_entity.id
_entity.type
_entity.pdbx_description
1 polymer ?
#
loop_
_entity_poly.entity_id
_entity_poly.type
_entity_poly.pdbx_seq_one_letter_code
_entity_poly.pdbx_strand_id
1 'polypeptide(L)'
;MISSKIRFPVIFVGIFVAAILAALYFATFGRMAKADPAESIQLYCDAFVRQDEEAQKKLTSYGAPTDAFNMKAAFANALQTAGANLSPEEAAEIGDAYMESLKNASVETSVSSQGEGQATVEVTVTRFNMMAAREKATSLMRSRMKLNGTPEELRKTAVDATADAYRELQPMGMATFYV
;
A
#
# COMPACT_ATOMS: atom_id res chain seq x y z
N MET A 1 -4.22 -11.67 31.10
CA MET A 1 -2.83 -11.34 30.71
C MET A 1 -2.68 -11.71 29.25
N ILE A 2 -2.94 -10.79 28.34
CA ILE A 2 -2.78 -11.01 26.89
C ILE A 2 -1.60 -10.14 26.47
N SER A 3 -0.41 -10.74 26.48
CA SER A 3 0.79 -10.14 25.93
C SER A 3 0.88 -10.56 24.48
N SER A 4 0.32 -9.79 23.57
CA SER A 4 0.58 -9.98 22.13
C SER A 4 1.59 -8.94 21.69
N LYS A 5 2.82 -9.36 21.54
CA LYS A 5 3.85 -8.67 20.78
C LYS A 5 3.51 -8.76 19.29
N ILE A 6 2.50 -8.04 18.84
CA ILE A 6 2.30 -7.81 17.41
C ILE A 6 3.29 -6.72 17.02
N ARG A 7 4.51 -7.13 16.73
CA ARG A 7 5.48 -6.28 16.03
C ARG A 7 5.10 -6.30 14.55
N PHE A 8 4.23 -5.39 14.14
CA PHE A 8 4.05 -5.09 12.72
C PHE A 8 5.35 -4.44 12.22
N PRO A 9 6.06 -5.05 11.29
CA PRO A 9 7.23 -4.41 10.71
C PRO A 9 6.74 -3.32 9.75
N VAL A 10 6.73 -2.08 10.23
CA VAL A 10 6.45 -0.85 9.45
C VAL A 10 7.35 -0.75 8.20
N ILE A 11 8.47 -1.46 8.21
CA ILE A 11 9.44 -1.57 7.12
C ILE A 11 8.92 -2.39 5.93
N PHE A 12 7.96 -3.31 6.14
CA PHE A 12 7.55 -4.25 5.10
C PHE A 12 6.73 -3.63 3.96
N VAL A 13 5.93 -2.60 4.22
CA VAL A 13 5.07 -2.00 3.17
C VAL A 13 5.91 -1.21 2.18
N GLY A 14 6.92 -0.46 2.64
CA GLY A 14 7.83 0.27 1.75
C GLY A 14 8.72 -0.65 0.91
N ILE A 15 9.27 -1.72 1.53
CA ILE A 15 10.12 -2.70 0.84
C ILE A 15 9.30 -3.55 -0.15
N PHE A 16 8.05 -3.88 0.18
CA PHE A 16 7.18 -4.68 -0.69
C PHE A 16 6.79 -3.92 -1.95
N VAL A 17 6.46 -2.63 -1.83
CA VAL A 17 6.21 -1.74 -2.98
C VAL A 17 7.48 -1.60 -3.83
N ALA A 18 8.64 -1.37 -3.23
CA ALA A 18 9.90 -1.25 -3.95
C ALA A 18 10.31 -2.57 -4.65
N ALA A 19 10.09 -3.74 -4.03
CA ALA A 19 10.40 -5.03 -4.62
C ALA A 19 9.45 -5.38 -5.78
N ILE A 20 8.16 -5.07 -5.68
CA ILE A 20 7.21 -5.24 -6.79
C ILE A 20 7.55 -4.29 -7.93
N LEU A 21 7.86 -3.03 -7.64
CA LEU A 21 8.29 -2.06 -8.66
C LEU A 21 9.56 -2.51 -9.36
N ALA A 22 10.54 -3.04 -8.64
CA ALA A 22 11.77 -3.55 -9.22
C ALA A 22 11.53 -4.80 -10.09
N ALA A 23 10.74 -5.77 -9.64
CA ALA A 23 10.47 -7.01 -10.37
C ALA A 23 9.69 -6.75 -11.67
N LEU A 24 8.72 -5.83 -11.64
CA LEU A 24 7.94 -5.45 -12.83
C LEU A 24 8.74 -4.57 -13.78
N TYR A 25 9.63 -3.72 -13.28
CA TYR A 25 10.56 -2.96 -14.06
C TYR A 25 11.40 -3.85 -14.99
N PHE A 26 12.00 -4.92 -14.45
CA PHE A 26 12.81 -5.85 -15.25
C PHE A 26 11.99 -6.67 -16.27
N ALA A 27 10.72 -6.97 -15.98
CA ALA A 27 9.87 -7.78 -16.86
C ALA A 27 9.32 -7.00 -18.07
N THR A 28 9.13 -5.68 -17.96
CA THR A 28 8.46 -4.87 -18.99
C THR A 28 9.38 -3.91 -19.71
N PHE A 29 10.52 -3.54 -19.13
CA PHE A 29 11.42 -2.52 -19.68
C PHE A 29 12.07 -2.89 -21.02
N GLY A 30 12.23 -4.17 -21.32
CA GLY A 30 12.74 -4.61 -22.64
C GLY A 30 11.86 -4.21 -23.83
N ARG A 31 10.62 -3.77 -23.59
CA ARG A 31 9.68 -3.32 -24.63
C ARG A 31 9.46 -1.80 -24.68
N MET A 32 9.90 -1.08 -23.65
CA MET A 32 9.69 0.37 -23.51
C MET A 32 10.92 1.22 -23.92
N ALA A 33 11.78 0.72 -24.76
CA ALA A 33 13.10 1.30 -25.10
C ALA A 33 13.13 2.75 -25.64
N LYS A 34 12.02 3.48 -25.61
CA LYS A 34 11.92 4.90 -26.00
C LYS A 34 11.15 5.80 -25.03
N ALA A 35 10.70 5.28 -23.89
CA ALA A 35 9.97 6.07 -22.91
C ALA A 35 10.95 6.80 -21.97
N ASP A 36 10.57 8.00 -21.52
CA ASP A 36 11.29 8.70 -20.46
C ASP A 36 11.29 7.84 -19.18
N PRO A 37 12.44 7.62 -18.54
CA PRO A 37 12.53 6.77 -17.34
C PRO A 37 11.66 7.28 -16.21
N ALA A 38 11.61 8.61 -15.96
CA ALA A 38 10.80 9.19 -14.91
C ALA A 38 9.30 9.02 -15.19
N GLU A 39 8.85 9.25 -16.42
CA GLU A 39 7.47 9.02 -16.84
C GLU A 39 7.08 7.55 -16.71
N SER A 40 7.99 6.62 -17.01
CA SER A 40 7.75 5.19 -16.88
C SER A 40 7.54 4.81 -15.41
N ILE A 41 8.40 5.26 -14.51
CA ILE A 41 8.27 5.03 -13.07
C ILE A 41 7.03 5.71 -12.51
N GLN A 42 6.71 6.94 -12.94
CA GLN A 42 5.49 7.64 -12.56
C GLN A 42 4.25 6.82 -12.91
N LEU A 43 4.21 6.27 -14.13
CA LEU A 43 3.10 5.43 -14.59
C LEU A 43 2.93 4.18 -13.69
N TYR A 44 4.03 3.55 -13.27
CA TYR A 44 3.97 2.44 -12.30
C TYR A 44 3.45 2.89 -10.93
N CYS A 45 3.94 4.00 -10.42
CA CYS A 45 3.49 4.53 -9.15
C CYS A 45 1.98 4.88 -9.18
N ASP A 46 1.52 5.50 -10.26
CA ASP A 46 0.10 5.81 -10.42
C ASP A 46 -0.76 4.54 -10.47
N ALA A 47 -0.34 3.53 -11.23
CA ALA A 47 -1.08 2.27 -11.34
C ALA A 47 -1.13 1.48 -10.02
N PHE A 48 0.00 1.39 -9.30
CA PHE A 48 0.12 0.53 -8.12
C PHE A 48 -0.19 1.24 -6.80
N VAL A 49 0.32 2.46 -6.61
CA VAL A 49 0.13 3.20 -5.35
C VAL A 49 -1.21 3.91 -5.35
N ARG A 50 -1.49 4.66 -6.42
CA ARG A 50 -2.72 5.46 -6.53
C ARG A 50 -3.91 4.67 -7.05
N GLN A 51 -3.68 3.44 -7.55
CA GLN A 51 -4.70 2.59 -8.17
C GLN A 51 -5.42 3.30 -9.34
N ASP A 52 -4.67 4.09 -10.11
CA ASP A 52 -5.20 4.82 -11.25
C ASP A 52 -5.53 3.86 -12.41
N GLU A 53 -6.79 3.81 -12.80
CA GLU A 53 -7.28 2.87 -13.81
C GLU A 53 -6.69 3.12 -15.20
N GLU A 54 -6.44 4.37 -15.59
CA GLU A 54 -5.86 4.68 -16.89
C GLU A 54 -4.39 4.26 -16.94
N ALA A 55 -3.66 4.46 -15.85
CA ALA A 55 -2.29 3.97 -15.72
C ALA A 55 -2.25 2.43 -15.78
N GLN A 56 -3.18 1.73 -15.12
CA GLN A 56 -3.29 0.26 -15.17
C GLN A 56 -3.58 -0.23 -16.59
N LYS A 57 -4.54 0.37 -17.30
CA LYS A 57 -4.86 0.05 -18.69
C LYS A 57 -3.65 0.25 -19.59
N LYS A 58 -2.92 1.35 -19.41
CA LYS A 58 -1.71 1.66 -20.19
C LYS A 58 -0.62 0.62 -19.94
N LEU A 59 -0.35 0.25 -18.70
CA LEU A 59 0.62 -0.81 -18.37
C LEU A 59 0.19 -2.17 -18.92
N THR A 60 -1.10 -2.50 -18.86
CA THR A 60 -1.66 -3.73 -19.43
C THR A 60 -1.44 -3.77 -20.96
N SER A 61 -1.59 -2.63 -21.65
CA SER A 61 -1.30 -2.54 -23.08
C SER A 61 0.17 -2.79 -23.41
N TYR A 62 1.08 -2.60 -22.47
CA TYR A 62 2.50 -2.94 -22.56
C TYR A 62 2.82 -4.37 -22.09
N GLY A 63 1.81 -5.14 -21.69
CA GLY A 63 1.94 -6.55 -21.34
C GLY A 63 2.02 -6.83 -19.84
N ALA A 64 1.73 -5.85 -18.98
CA ALA A 64 1.61 -6.10 -17.55
C ALA A 64 0.37 -7.00 -17.28
N PRO A 65 0.48 -8.04 -16.43
CA PRO A 65 -0.65 -8.87 -16.07
C PRO A 65 -1.68 -8.05 -15.27
N THR A 66 -2.97 -8.23 -15.57
CA THR A 66 -4.05 -7.48 -14.91
C THR A 66 -4.16 -7.77 -13.40
N ASP A 67 -3.83 -8.99 -12.99
CA ASP A 67 -3.82 -9.41 -11.59
C ASP A 67 -2.67 -8.78 -10.78
N ALA A 68 -1.61 -8.31 -11.44
CA ALA A 68 -0.52 -7.60 -10.79
C ALA A 68 -0.98 -6.33 -10.05
N PHE A 69 -2.06 -5.70 -10.49
CA PHE A 69 -2.58 -4.47 -9.88
C PHE A 69 -3.49 -4.72 -8.68
N ASN A 70 -3.75 -5.99 -8.31
CA ASN A 70 -4.62 -6.31 -7.18
C ASN A 70 -3.91 -6.13 -5.83
N MET A 71 -3.52 -4.89 -5.53
CA MET A 71 -2.85 -4.52 -4.28
C MET A 71 -3.75 -4.78 -3.06
N LYS A 72 -5.08 -4.73 -3.22
CA LYS A 72 -6.03 -5.09 -2.17
C LYS A 72 -5.84 -6.55 -1.72
N ALA A 73 -5.79 -7.48 -2.67
CA ALA A 73 -5.59 -8.90 -2.35
C ALA A 73 -4.19 -9.12 -1.74
N ALA A 74 -3.16 -8.46 -2.25
CA ALA A 74 -1.81 -8.54 -1.70
C ALA A 74 -1.75 -8.02 -0.25
N PHE A 75 -2.43 -6.90 0.05
CA PHE A 75 -2.50 -6.35 1.41
C PHE A 75 -3.31 -7.26 2.35
N ALA A 76 -4.46 -7.77 1.90
CA ALA A 76 -5.28 -8.70 2.67
C ALA A 76 -4.49 -9.98 3.03
N ASN A 77 -3.77 -10.56 2.06
CA ASN A 77 -2.89 -11.71 2.28
C ASN A 77 -1.76 -11.39 3.27
N ALA A 78 -1.18 -10.18 3.18
CA ALA A 78 -0.14 -9.74 4.11
C ALA A 78 -0.67 -9.63 5.54
N LEU A 79 -1.88 -9.11 5.74
CA LEU A 79 -2.53 -9.05 7.06
C LEU A 79 -2.75 -10.45 7.65
N GLN A 80 -3.24 -11.40 6.85
CA GLN A 80 -3.45 -12.78 7.28
C GLN A 80 -2.12 -13.46 7.64
N THR A 81 -1.09 -13.28 6.80
CA THR A 81 0.25 -13.84 7.01
C THR A 81 0.93 -13.24 8.26
N ALA A 82 0.66 -11.98 8.57
CA ALA A 82 1.15 -11.33 9.78
C ALA A 82 0.49 -11.84 11.08
N GLY A 83 -0.37 -12.85 10.99
CA GLY A 83 -1.02 -13.48 12.14
C GLY A 83 -2.26 -12.72 12.63
N ALA A 84 -2.79 -11.80 11.85
CA ALA A 84 -4.11 -11.26 12.09
C ALA A 84 -5.13 -12.37 11.81
N ASN A 85 -5.80 -12.87 12.84
CA ASN A 85 -6.83 -13.91 12.70
C ASN A 85 -8.11 -13.28 12.12
N LEU A 86 -8.04 -12.83 10.86
CA LEU A 86 -9.12 -12.18 10.11
C LEU A 86 -9.74 -13.15 9.11
N SER A 87 -11.04 -13.04 8.88
CA SER A 87 -11.64 -13.69 7.71
C SER A 87 -11.18 -12.98 6.42
N PRO A 88 -11.33 -13.62 5.25
CA PRO A 88 -11.03 -12.97 3.98
C PRO A 88 -11.81 -11.66 3.77
N GLU A 89 -13.07 -11.62 4.21
CA GLU A 89 -13.95 -10.46 4.10
C GLU A 89 -13.47 -9.33 5.00
N GLU A 90 -13.11 -9.62 6.25
CA GLU A 90 -12.57 -8.65 7.21
C GLU A 90 -11.23 -8.08 6.74
N ALA A 91 -10.36 -8.93 6.21
CA ALA A 91 -9.09 -8.50 5.63
C ALA A 91 -9.30 -7.62 4.39
N ALA A 92 -10.31 -7.94 3.57
CA ALA A 92 -10.70 -7.15 2.42
C ALA A 92 -11.25 -5.78 2.81
N GLU A 93 -12.08 -5.69 3.86
CA GLU A 93 -12.62 -4.42 4.36
C GLU A 93 -11.51 -3.47 4.82
N ILE A 94 -10.56 -3.98 5.60
CA ILE A 94 -9.38 -3.21 6.03
C ILE A 94 -8.51 -2.83 4.82
N GLY A 95 -8.36 -3.74 3.86
CA GLY A 95 -7.63 -3.51 2.62
C GLY A 95 -8.24 -2.39 1.78
N ASP A 96 -9.56 -2.38 1.62
CA ASP A 96 -10.27 -1.31 0.90
C ASP A 96 -10.05 0.06 1.55
N ALA A 97 -10.18 0.12 2.86
CA ALA A 97 -9.96 1.35 3.62
C ALA A 97 -8.52 1.88 3.44
N TYR A 98 -7.53 0.99 3.45
CA TYR A 98 -6.14 1.35 3.21
C TYR A 98 -5.91 1.83 1.77
N MET A 99 -6.43 1.11 0.77
CA MET A 99 -6.30 1.49 -0.63
C MET A 99 -6.98 2.83 -0.93
N GLU A 100 -8.12 3.11 -0.29
CA GLU A 100 -8.79 4.41 -0.41
C GLU A 100 -7.89 5.55 0.08
N SER A 101 -7.18 5.37 1.18
CA SER A 101 -6.24 6.38 1.69
C SER A 101 -5.05 6.61 0.77
N LEU A 102 -4.57 5.56 0.08
CA LEU A 102 -3.44 5.67 -0.85
C LEU A 102 -3.75 6.51 -2.10
N LYS A 103 -5.02 6.67 -2.47
CA LYS A 103 -5.41 7.57 -3.58
C LYS A 103 -4.99 9.02 -3.34
N ASN A 104 -4.82 9.40 -2.08
CA ASN A 104 -4.36 10.72 -1.66
C ASN A 104 -2.82 10.82 -1.56
N ALA A 105 -2.08 9.77 -1.89
CA ALA A 105 -0.64 9.79 -1.88
C ALA A 105 -0.12 10.67 -3.03
N SER A 106 0.79 11.59 -2.72
CA SER A 106 1.59 12.29 -3.72
C SER A 106 2.76 11.39 -4.12
N VAL A 107 3.01 11.30 -5.42
CA VAL A 107 4.16 10.61 -5.99
C VAL A 107 4.78 11.55 -7.02
N GLU A 108 6.07 11.81 -6.89
CA GLU A 108 6.86 12.64 -7.80
C GLU A 108 8.07 11.84 -8.24
N THR A 109 8.39 11.91 -9.53
CA THR A 109 9.52 11.21 -10.12
C THR A 109 10.40 12.17 -10.91
N SER A 110 11.72 12.01 -10.82
CA SER A 110 12.68 12.76 -11.61
C SER A 110 13.90 11.92 -11.96
N VAL A 111 14.51 12.16 -13.10
CA VAL A 111 15.77 11.49 -13.46
C VAL A 111 16.92 12.13 -12.67
N SER A 112 17.56 11.34 -11.81
CA SER A 112 18.72 11.77 -11.03
C SER A 112 20.03 11.65 -11.81
N SER A 113 20.18 10.57 -12.60
CA SER A 113 21.31 10.37 -13.50
C SER A 113 20.93 9.47 -14.68
N GLN A 114 21.60 9.65 -15.80
CA GLN A 114 21.40 8.84 -17.01
C GLN A 114 22.70 8.67 -17.76
N GLY A 115 23.01 7.43 -18.20
CA GLY A 115 24.18 7.12 -19.03
C GLY A 115 24.25 5.62 -19.38
N GLU A 116 24.89 5.30 -20.49
CA GLU A 116 25.20 3.93 -20.94
C GLU A 116 24.01 2.94 -20.91
N GLY A 117 22.80 3.41 -21.28
CA GLY A 117 21.61 2.57 -21.31
C GLY A 117 20.94 2.34 -19.93
N GLN A 118 21.38 3.05 -18.91
CA GLN A 118 20.82 3.02 -17.56
C GLN A 118 20.38 4.42 -17.12
N ALA A 119 19.36 4.50 -16.28
CA ALA A 119 18.93 5.72 -15.64
C ALA A 119 18.64 5.44 -14.16
N THR A 120 18.98 6.41 -13.31
CA THR A 120 18.55 6.41 -11.91
C THR A 120 17.41 7.41 -11.77
N VAL A 121 16.27 6.95 -11.29
CA VAL A 121 15.09 7.78 -11.05
C VAL A 121 14.94 8.00 -9.55
N GLU A 122 14.85 9.25 -9.17
CA GLU A 122 14.44 9.65 -7.83
C GLU A 122 12.92 9.61 -7.74
N VAL A 123 12.41 8.88 -6.74
CA VAL A 123 10.98 8.71 -6.48
C VAL A 123 10.67 9.24 -5.09
N THR A 124 9.88 10.28 -5.01
CA THR A 124 9.44 10.89 -3.75
C THR A 124 7.96 10.60 -3.52
N VAL A 125 7.64 9.92 -2.41
CA VAL A 125 6.26 9.48 -2.10
C VAL A 125 5.80 9.98 -0.74
N THR A 126 4.49 10.19 -0.60
CA THR A 126 3.87 10.48 0.70
C THR A 126 4.06 9.33 1.67
N ARG A 127 4.57 9.63 2.85
CA ARG A 127 4.58 8.71 3.99
C ARG A 127 3.32 8.90 4.81
N PHE A 128 2.74 7.80 5.28
CA PHE A 128 1.59 7.84 6.18
C PHE A 128 1.97 7.45 7.61
N ASN A 129 1.30 8.06 8.57
CA ASN A 129 1.53 7.81 9.98
C ASN A 129 0.79 6.55 10.45
N MET A 130 1.37 5.38 10.19
CA MET A 130 0.79 4.09 10.59
C MET A 130 0.69 3.91 12.10
N MET A 131 1.55 4.57 12.88
CA MET A 131 1.47 4.54 14.34
C MET A 131 0.24 5.29 14.84
N ALA A 132 -0.01 6.48 14.31
CA ALA A 132 -1.20 7.25 14.62
C ALA A 132 -2.50 6.51 14.21
N ALA A 133 -2.49 5.85 13.06
CA ALA A 133 -3.61 5.00 12.64
C ALA A 133 -3.89 3.87 13.64
N ARG A 134 -2.85 3.21 14.13
CA ARG A 134 -2.98 2.15 15.15
C ARG A 134 -3.53 2.69 16.48
N GLU A 135 -3.02 3.82 16.93
CA GLU A 135 -3.50 4.49 18.16
C GLU A 135 -4.97 4.88 18.01
N LYS A 136 -5.34 5.44 16.84
CA LYS A 136 -6.72 5.79 16.52
C LYS A 136 -7.62 4.55 16.50
N ALA A 137 -7.22 3.47 15.82
CA ALA A 137 -7.96 2.21 15.80
C ALA A 137 -8.22 1.70 17.23
N THR A 138 -7.20 1.73 18.10
CA THR A 138 -7.32 1.32 19.49
C THR A 138 -8.30 2.22 20.26
N SER A 139 -8.25 3.52 20.03
CA SER A 139 -9.16 4.49 20.66
C SER A 139 -10.60 4.29 20.21
N LEU A 140 -10.81 4.14 18.90
CA LEU A 140 -12.14 3.87 18.32
C LEU A 140 -12.72 2.54 18.83
N MET A 141 -11.90 1.49 18.86
CA MET A 141 -12.30 0.20 19.39
C MET A 141 -12.78 0.34 20.84
N ARG A 142 -12.01 1.00 21.71
CA ARG A 142 -12.37 1.22 23.11
C ARG A 142 -13.66 2.01 23.26
N SER A 143 -13.86 3.05 22.47
CA SER A 143 -15.06 3.90 22.53
C SER A 143 -16.34 3.20 22.05
N ARG A 144 -16.20 2.23 21.13
CA ARG A 144 -17.32 1.49 20.55
C ARG A 144 -17.61 0.15 21.24
N MET A 145 -16.66 -0.34 22.04
CA MET A 145 -16.76 -1.63 22.72
C MET A 145 -17.90 -1.62 23.75
N LYS A 146 -18.81 -2.57 23.64
CA LYS A 146 -19.87 -2.81 24.64
C LYS A 146 -19.34 -3.77 25.70
N LEU A 147 -19.53 -3.47 26.99
CA LEU A 147 -19.07 -4.29 28.10
C LEU A 147 -19.63 -5.73 28.07
N ASN A 148 -20.81 -5.93 27.49
CA ASN A 148 -21.50 -7.22 27.39
C ASN A 148 -21.63 -7.70 25.93
N GLY A 149 -20.77 -7.23 25.04
CA GLY A 149 -20.78 -7.64 23.63
C GLY A 149 -20.38 -9.11 23.45
N THR A 150 -20.99 -9.78 22.48
CA THR A 150 -20.57 -11.12 22.07
C THR A 150 -19.16 -11.08 21.46
N PRO A 151 -18.42 -12.20 21.42
CA PRO A 151 -17.12 -12.25 20.75
C PRO A 151 -17.15 -11.77 19.29
N GLU A 152 -18.25 -12.04 18.59
CA GLU A 152 -18.47 -11.62 17.19
C GLU A 152 -18.67 -10.10 17.10
N GLU A 153 -19.47 -9.51 17.95
CA GLU A 153 -19.66 -8.05 18.01
C GLU A 153 -18.35 -7.32 18.35
N LEU A 154 -17.57 -7.87 19.28
CA LEU A 154 -16.27 -7.32 19.64
C LEU A 154 -15.27 -7.39 18.48
N ARG A 155 -15.27 -8.51 17.74
CA ARG A 155 -14.45 -8.71 16.56
C ARG A 155 -14.84 -7.72 15.46
N LYS A 156 -16.14 -7.61 15.14
CA LYS A 156 -16.63 -6.64 14.16
C LYS A 156 -16.24 -5.21 14.55
N THR A 157 -16.43 -4.84 15.81
CA THR A 157 -16.01 -3.52 16.32
C THR A 157 -14.52 -3.25 16.08
N ALA A 158 -13.67 -4.26 16.25
CA ALA A 158 -12.23 -4.12 16.02
C ALA A 158 -11.89 -3.94 14.55
N VAL A 159 -12.56 -4.68 13.65
CA VAL A 159 -12.40 -4.55 12.20
C VAL A 159 -12.85 -3.17 11.73
N ASP A 160 -14.07 -2.76 12.07
CA ASP A 160 -14.63 -1.46 11.72
C ASP A 160 -13.74 -0.30 12.22
N ALA A 161 -13.27 -0.38 13.47
CA ALA A 161 -12.38 0.63 14.04
C ALA A 161 -11.03 0.71 13.32
N THR A 162 -10.52 -0.42 12.87
CA THR A 162 -9.27 -0.49 12.12
C THR A 162 -9.45 0.08 10.72
N ALA A 163 -10.52 -0.30 10.01
CA ALA A 163 -10.84 0.23 8.70
C ALA A 163 -11.02 1.75 8.74
N ASP A 164 -11.78 2.28 9.73
CA ASP A 164 -11.97 3.72 9.87
C ASP A 164 -10.65 4.46 10.15
N ALA A 165 -9.77 3.89 10.97
CA ALA A 165 -8.47 4.48 11.22
C ALA A 165 -7.58 4.52 9.96
N TYR A 166 -7.68 3.52 9.10
CA TYR A 166 -6.97 3.51 7.83
C TYR A 166 -7.55 4.49 6.80
N ARG A 167 -8.88 4.65 6.72
CA ARG A 167 -9.50 5.66 5.84
C ARG A 167 -9.04 7.08 6.17
N GLU A 168 -8.70 7.32 7.41
CA GLU A 168 -8.27 8.63 7.90
C GLU A 168 -6.75 8.73 8.11
N LEU A 169 -5.96 7.94 7.39
CA LEU A 169 -4.51 8.00 7.42
C LEU A 169 -4.00 9.42 7.15
N GLN A 170 -3.15 9.90 8.05
CA GLN A 170 -2.57 11.23 7.94
C GLN A 170 -1.16 11.17 7.32
N PRO A 171 -0.86 12.05 6.37
CA PRO A 171 0.49 12.23 5.88
C PRO A 171 1.45 12.63 7.01
N MET A 172 2.66 12.10 7.00
CA MET A 172 3.72 12.48 7.94
C MET A 172 4.99 12.97 7.25
N GLY A 173 4.87 13.46 6.03
CA GLY A 173 5.97 13.92 5.21
C GLY A 173 6.21 13.03 3.99
N MET A 174 7.36 13.22 3.37
CA MET A 174 7.76 12.51 2.15
C MET A 174 8.91 11.54 2.44
N ALA A 175 9.02 10.51 1.61
CA ALA A 175 10.20 9.65 1.56
C ALA A 175 10.72 9.59 0.14
N THR A 176 12.04 9.62 -0.01
CA THR A 176 12.72 9.57 -1.31
C THR A 176 13.45 8.25 -1.44
N PHE A 177 13.32 7.63 -2.61
CA PHE A 177 13.99 6.40 -3.02
C PHE A 177 14.66 6.61 -4.37
N TYR A 178 15.67 5.79 -4.66
CA TYR A 178 16.35 5.76 -5.95
C TYR A 178 16.18 4.38 -6.58
N VAL A 179 15.75 4.33 -7.83
CA VAL A 179 15.47 3.10 -8.59
C VAL A 179 16.17 3.13 -9.94
#